data_6098bd27964e4d0612ee7484dc1007f6
#
_entry.id   6098bd27964e4d0612ee7484dc1007f6
#
_cell.length_a   1.000
_cell.length_b   1.000
_cell.length_c   1.000
_cell.angle_alpha   90.00
_cell.angle_beta   90.00
_cell.angle_gamma   90.00
#
_symmetry.space_group_name_H-M   'P 1'
#
loop_
_entity.id
_entity.type
_entity.pdbx_description
1 polymer ?
#
loop_
_entity_poly.entity_id
_entity_poly.type
_entity_poly.pdbx_seq_one_letter_code
_entity_poly.pdbx_strand_id
1 'polypeptide(L)'
;MKEGSVMTEILAIDDDRGILEVIRRALSREGYHVTTLDDPQKLDESQLPRYQLILLDVMMPGMDGFQLCRKIRDRVDCPILFLTAKTDEKDLMEGLGIGGDDYITKPFGIGELRARVSAHIRRENRERKHNAV
;
A
#
# COMPACT_ATOMS: atom_id res chain seq x y z
N MET A 1 27.19 -4.21 -2.06
CA MET A 1 25.89 -4.54 -1.45
C MET A 1 26.10 -4.85 0.02
N LYS A 2 25.25 -4.40 0.84
CA LYS A 2 25.31 -4.72 2.26
C LYS A 2 24.79 -6.12 2.50
N GLU A 3 25.57 -6.95 3.10
CA GLU A 3 25.12 -8.26 3.51
C GLU A 3 23.99 -8.10 4.54
N GLY A 4 22.97 -8.92 4.45
CA GLY A 4 21.84 -8.85 5.33
C GLY A 4 20.85 -7.74 5.03
N SER A 5 21.11 -6.92 4.01
CA SER A 5 20.15 -5.91 3.57
C SER A 5 18.95 -6.59 2.99
N VAL A 6 17.78 -6.27 3.53
CA VAL A 6 16.50 -6.76 3.01
C VAL A 6 15.79 -5.57 2.37
N MET A 7 15.37 -5.73 1.12
CA MET A 7 14.60 -4.70 0.44
C MET A 7 13.26 -4.53 1.12
N THR A 8 12.80 -3.29 1.21
CA THR A 8 11.44 -3.02 1.67
C THR A 8 10.46 -3.56 0.64
N GLU A 9 9.54 -4.38 1.10
CA GLU A 9 8.54 -5.04 0.26
C GLU A 9 7.24 -4.26 0.28
N ILE A 10 6.75 -3.91 -0.89
CA ILE A 10 5.49 -3.18 -1.06
C ILE A 10 4.56 -4.01 -1.93
N LEU A 11 3.30 -4.11 -1.52
CA LEU A 11 2.25 -4.74 -2.32
C LEU A 11 1.37 -3.64 -2.90
N ALA A 12 1.11 -3.68 -4.20
CA ALA A 12 0.21 -2.74 -4.86
C ALA A 12 -0.89 -3.52 -5.56
N ILE A 13 -2.14 -3.24 -5.21
CA ILE A 13 -3.31 -3.92 -5.77
C ILE A 13 -4.20 -2.90 -6.47
N ASP A 14 -4.39 -3.07 -7.77
CA ASP A 14 -5.19 -2.18 -8.60
C ASP A 14 -5.56 -2.95 -9.87
N ASP A 15 -6.81 -2.88 -10.31
CA ASP A 15 -7.23 -3.59 -11.52
C ASP A 15 -6.68 -2.94 -12.80
N ASP A 16 -6.14 -1.74 -12.72
CA ASP A 16 -5.51 -1.05 -13.85
C ASP A 16 -4.02 -1.39 -13.90
N ARG A 17 -3.64 -2.25 -14.85
CA ARG A 17 -2.25 -2.68 -15.01
C ARG A 17 -1.30 -1.54 -15.35
N GLY A 18 -1.81 -0.51 -16.05
CA GLY A 18 -1.00 0.66 -16.38
C GLY A 18 -0.59 1.42 -15.12
N ILE A 19 -1.52 1.58 -14.20
CA ILE A 19 -1.25 2.22 -12.92
C ILE A 19 -0.26 1.39 -12.11
N LEU A 20 -0.43 0.07 -12.07
CA LEU A 20 0.49 -0.81 -11.37
C LEU A 20 1.91 -0.68 -11.91
N GLU A 21 2.07 -0.56 -13.23
CA GLU A 21 3.39 -0.40 -13.83
C GLU A 21 4.02 0.94 -13.47
N VAL A 22 3.22 2.01 -13.44
CA VAL A 22 3.70 3.33 -13.00
C VAL A 22 4.18 3.26 -11.54
N ILE A 23 3.38 2.65 -10.68
CA ILE A 23 3.72 2.49 -9.26
C ILE A 23 5.02 1.69 -9.11
N ARG A 24 5.11 0.56 -9.80
CA ARG A 24 6.28 -0.32 -9.71
C ARG A 24 7.54 0.42 -10.11
N ARG A 25 7.51 1.14 -11.24
CA ARG A 25 8.67 1.88 -11.72
C ARG A 25 9.07 2.99 -10.76
N ALA A 26 8.09 3.76 -10.31
CA ALA A 26 8.35 4.89 -9.44
C ALA A 26 8.99 4.46 -8.11
N LEU A 27 8.46 3.41 -7.51
CA LEU A 27 8.91 2.96 -6.20
C LEU A 27 10.16 2.09 -6.29
N SER A 28 10.36 1.37 -7.39
CA SER A 28 11.60 0.62 -7.59
C SER A 28 12.80 1.54 -7.65
N ARG A 29 12.63 2.75 -8.18
CA ARG A 29 13.72 3.75 -8.21
C ARG A 29 14.14 4.21 -6.82
N GLU A 30 13.24 4.08 -5.84
CA GLU A 30 13.55 4.40 -4.45
C GLU A 30 14.17 3.22 -3.69
N GLY A 31 14.42 2.12 -4.38
CA GLY A 31 15.02 0.93 -3.77
C GLY A 31 14.03 -0.04 -3.17
N TYR A 32 12.73 0.16 -3.39
CA TYR A 32 11.72 -0.75 -2.87
C TYR A 32 11.46 -1.89 -3.85
N HIS A 33 11.12 -3.05 -3.33
CA HIS A 33 10.65 -4.16 -4.14
C HIS A 33 9.12 -4.14 -4.16
N VAL A 34 8.54 -4.01 -5.35
CA VAL A 34 7.09 -3.87 -5.50
C VAL A 34 6.49 -5.11 -6.14
N THR A 35 5.57 -5.74 -5.44
CA THR A 35 4.77 -6.83 -5.98
C THR A 35 3.43 -6.23 -6.39
N THR A 36 3.02 -6.48 -7.63
CA THR A 36 1.76 -5.95 -8.16
C THR A 36 0.74 -7.06 -8.31
N LEU A 37 -0.53 -6.73 -8.10
CA LEU A 37 -1.62 -7.67 -8.20
C LEU A 37 -2.81 -6.97 -8.83
N ASP A 38 -3.28 -7.46 -9.97
CA ASP A 38 -4.38 -6.83 -10.71
C ASP A 38 -5.76 -7.42 -10.37
N ASP A 39 -5.80 -8.42 -9.51
CA ASP A 39 -7.05 -9.05 -9.08
C ASP A 39 -6.95 -9.37 -7.59
N PRO A 40 -7.75 -8.70 -6.74
CA PRO A 40 -7.70 -8.92 -5.30
C PRO A 40 -8.04 -10.35 -4.89
N GLN A 41 -8.80 -11.08 -5.73
CA GLN A 41 -9.17 -12.46 -5.42
C GLN A 41 -7.98 -13.42 -5.54
N LYS A 42 -6.92 -13.01 -6.21
CA LYS A 42 -5.70 -13.81 -6.34
C LYS A 42 -4.70 -13.58 -5.22
N LEU A 43 -5.05 -12.77 -4.24
CA LEU A 43 -4.16 -12.47 -3.12
C LEU A 43 -3.88 -13.73 -2.31
N ASP A 44 -2.60 -14.02 -2.12
CA ASP A 44 -2.17 -15.08 -1.22
C ASP A 44 -1.94 -14.47 0.15
N GLU A 45 -2.90 -14.67 1.06
CA GLU A 45 -2.87 -14.06 2.37
C GLU A 45 -1.70 -14.56 3.23
N SER A 46 -1.14 -15.71 2.91
CA SER A 46 0.03 -16.22 3.62
C SER A 46 1.29 -15.36 3.38
N GLN A 47 1.30 -14.58 2.31
CA GLN A 47 2.41 -13.69 1.98
C GLN A 47 2.29 -12.31 2.62
N LEU A 48 1.15 -11.99 3.22
CA LEU A 48 0.91 -10.66 3.78
C LEU A 48 1.95 -10.20 4.80
N PRO A 49 2.44 -11.06 5.70
CA PRO A 49 3.42 -10.61 6.71
C PRO A 49 4.74 -10.09 6.13
N ARG A 50 5.05 -10.39 4.87
CA ARG A 50 6.30 -9.95 4.26
C ARG A 50 6.29 -8.48 3.85
N TYR A 51 5.12 -7.85 3.75
CA TYR A 51 4.99 -6.50 3.22
C TYR A 51 5.12 -5.45 4.31
N GLN A 52 5.83 -4.36 4.00
CA GLN A 52 5.99 -3.22 4.88
C GLN A 52 5.03 -2.09 4.55
N LEU A 53 4.32 -2.18 3.43
CA LEU A 53 3.32 -1.21 3.02
C LEU A 53 2.43 -1.81 1.94
N ILE A 54 1.14 -1.50 1.98
CA ILE A 54 0.18 -1.96 0.98
C ILE A 54 -0.50 -0.75 0.35
N LEU A 55 -0.48 -0.69 -0.99
CA LEU A 55 -1.23 0.29 -1.77
C LEU A 55 -2.45 -0.44 -2.34
N LEU A 56 -3.62 0.14 -2.16
CA LEU A 56 -4.86 -0.56 -2.39
C LEU A 56 -5.87 0.33 -3.10
N ASP A 57 -6.18 0.00 -4.37
CA ASP A 57 -7.21 0.71 -5.12
C ASP A 57 -8.58 0.46 -4.49
N VAL A 58 -9.39 1.51 -4.39
CA VAL A 58 -10.73 1.41 -3.81
C VAL A 58 -11.73 0.83 -4.82
N MET A 59 -11.63 1.26 -6.08
CA MET A 59 -12.62 0.91 -7.12
C MET A 59 -12.16 -0.27 -7.95
N MET A 60 -12.49 -1.48 -7.51
CA MET A 60 -12.15 -2.70 -8.25
C MET A 60 -13.39 -3.58 -8.45
N PRO A 61 -13.50 -4.26 -9.61
CA PRO A 61 -14.61 -5.19 -9.83
C PRO A 61 -14.57 -6.35 -8.84
N GLY A 62 -15.74 -6.73 -8.35
CA GLY A 62 -15.91 -7.91 -7.50
C GLY A 62 -15.62 -7.68 -6.02
N MET A 63 -14.54 -6.98 -5.70
CA MET A 63 -14.21 -6.65 -4.31
C MET A 63 -13.53 -5.30 -4.29
N ASP A 64 -14.13 -4.31 -3.64
CA ASP A 64 -13.50 -3.00 -3.55
C ASP A 64 -12.39 -2.99 -2.48
N GLY A 65 -11.59 -1.91 -2.51
CA GLY A 65 -10.45 -1.80 -1.60
C GLY A 65 -10.84 -1.71 -0.13
N PHE A 66 -12.01 -1.14 0.18
CA PHE A 66 -12.47 -1.08 1.56
C PHE A 66 -12.81 -2.47 2.08
N GLN A 67 -13.48 -3.28 1.27
CA GLN A 67 -13.77 -4.67 1.64
C GLN A 67 -12.49 -5.46 1.87
N LEU A 68 -11.54 -5.30 0.98
CA LEU A 68 -10.26 -5.99 1.11
C LEU A 68 -9.50 -5.51 2.36
N CYS A 69 -9.51 -4.22 2.64
CA CYS A 69 -8.87 -3.69 3.83
C CYS A 69 -9.46 -4.30 5.10
N ARG A 70 -10.78 -4.40 5.19
CA ARG A 70 -11.43 -5.05 6.33
C ARG A 70 -10.97 -6.50 6.50
N LYS A 71 -10.85 -7.20 5.37
CA LYS A 71 -10.45 -8.61 5.38
C LYS A 71 -9.02 -8.82 5.87
N ILE A 72 -8.10 -7.93 5.48
CA ILE A 72 -6.67 -8.13 5.76
C ILE A 72 -6.13 -7.30 6.92
N ARG A 73 -6.90 -6.32 7.43
CA ARG A 73 -6.37 -5.36 8.42
C ARG A 73 -5.76 -6.05 9.64
N ASP A 74 -6.42 -7.07 10.14
CA ASP A 74 -5.94 -7.77 11.34
C ASP A 74 -4.80 -8.74 11.07
N ARG A 75 -4.46 -8.94 9.80
CA ARG A 75 -3.39 -9.85 9.39
C ARG A 75 -2.08 -9.14 9.09
N VAL A 76 -2.09 -7.80 9.08
CA VAL A 76 -0.90 -7.01 8.78
C VAL A 76 -0.75 -5.90 9.80
N ASP A 77 0.49 -5.57 10.11
CA ASP A 77 0.81 -4.43 10.98
C ASP A 77 1.25 -3.23 10.16
N CYS A 78 1.44 -3.40 8.87
CA CYS A 78 1.98 -2.35 8.01
C CYS A 78 0.91 -1.32 7.62
N PRO A 79 1.34 -0.13 7.16
CA PRO A 79 0.41 0.86 6.65
C PRO A 79 -0.33 0.37 5.41
N ILE A 80 -1.61 0.73 5.33
CA ILE A 80 -2.45 0.51 4.15
C ILE A 80 -2.85 1.88 3.62
N LEU A 81 -2.45 2.18 2.38
CA LEU A 81 -2.74 3.44 1.71
C LEU A 81 -3.71 3.18 0.57
N PHE A 82 -4.81 3.90 0.54
CA PHE A 82 -5.78 3.75 -0.53
C PHE A 82 -5.42 4.62 -1.73
N LEU A 83 -5.61 4.07 -2.92
CA LEU A 83 -5.52 4.81 -4.19
C LEU A 83 -6.96 4.98 -4.67
N THR A 84 -7.42 6.22 -4.85
CA THR A 84 -8.82 6.40 -5.17
C THR A 84 -9.10 7.69 -5.92
N ALA A 85 -10.03 7.61 -6.90
CA ALA A 85 -10.62 8.78 -7.50
C ALA A 85 -11.75 9.35 -6.63
N LYS A 86 -12.16 8.63 -5.60
CA LYS A 86 -13.20 9.08 -4.69
C LYS A 86 -12.63 10.12 -3.73
N THR A 87 -13.16 11.33 -3.82
CA THR A 87 -12.73 12.45 -2.97
C THR A 87 -13.83 12.86 -1.99
N ASP A 88 -14.93 12.14 -1.94
CA ASP A 88 -16.03 12.40 -1.03
C ASP A 88 -15.53 12.17 0.40
N GLU A 89 -15.72 13.16 1.26
CA GLU A 89 -15.32 13.11 2.66
C GLU A 89 -15.85 11.87 3.37
N LYS A 90 -17.09 11.49 3.09
CA LYS A 90 -17.73 10.33 3.69
C LYS A 90 -16.97 9.04 3.35
N ASP A 91 -16.57 8.88 2.08
CA ASP A 91 -15.81 7.71 1.65
C ASP A 91 -14.42 7.69 2.28
N LEU A 92 -13.78 8.86 2.38
CA LEU A 92 -12.47 8.97 3.00
C LEU A 92 -12.52 8.59 4.47
N MET A 93 -13.54 9.07 5.19
CA MET A 93 -13.71 8.75 6.60
C MET A 93 -14.01 7.27 6.81
N GLU A 94 -14.80 6.66 5.93
CA GLU A 94 -15.06 5.24 5.98
C GLU A 94 -13.78 4.43 5.87
N GLY A 95 -12.94 4.75 4.89
CA GLY A 95 -11.67 4.04 4.70
C GLY A 95 -10.74 4.15 5.89
N LEU A 96 -10.59 5.35 6.44
CA LEU A 96 -9.75 5.54 7.61
C LEU A 96 -10.34 4.83 8.84
N GLY A 97 -11.67 4.80 8.95
CA GLY A 97 -12.36 4.12 10.04
C GLY A 97 -12.18 2.61 10.05
N ILE A 98 -11.98 2.00 8.88
CA ILE A 98 -11.77 0.56 8.77
C ILE A 98 -10.29 0.16 8.81
N GLY A 99 -9.41 1.12 9.05
CA GLY A 99 -7.99 0.82 9.26
C GLY A 99 -7.04 1.28 8.19
N GLY A 100 -7.50 2.10 7.23
CA GLY A 100 -6.61 2.75 6.27
C GLY A 100 -5.79 3.83 6.95
N ASP A 101 -4.57 4.00 6.52
CA ASP A 101 -3.63 4.93 7.12
C ASP A 101 -3.50 6.24 6.34
N ASP A 102 -3.81 6.23 5.06
CA ASP A 102 -3.68 7.42 4.21
C ASP A 102 -4.43 7.21 2.90
N TYR A 103 -4.56 8.28 2.13
CA TYR A 103 -5.16 8.30 0.81
C TYR A 103 -4.22 8.94 -0.19
N ILE A 104 -4.22 8.41 -1.40
CA ILE A 104 -3.58 9.05 -2.55
C ILE A 104 -4.65 9.18 -3.62
N THR A 105 -4.98 10.41 -3.99
CA THR A 105 -6.05 10.69 -4.94
C THR A 105 -5.56 10.49 -6.38
N LYS A 106 -6.34 9.78 -7.17
CA LYS A 106 -6.08 9.62 -8.61
C LYS A 106 -6.70 10.77 -9.39
N PRO A 107 -6.02 11.31 -10.39
CA PRO A 107 -4.65 10.98 -10.79
C PRO A 107 -3.64 11.54 -9.79
N PHE A 108 -2.58 10.79 -9.53
CA PHE A 108 -1.55 11.24 -8.60
C PHE A 108 -0.26 11.58 -9.34
N GLY A 109 0.52 12.48 -8.76
CA GLY A 109 1.86 12.75 -9.25
C GLY A 109 2.84 11.72 -8.72
N ILE A 110 3.87 11.41 -9.51
CA ILE A 110 4.91 10.47 -9.10
C ILE A 110 5.61 10.94 -7.83
N GLY A 111 5.85 12.25 -7.74
CA GLY A 111 6.48 12.83 -6.54
C GLY A 111 5.63 12.68 -5.29
N GLU A 112 4.32 12.88 -5.43
CA GLU A 112 3.39 12.69 -4.31
C GLU A 112 3.38 11.23 -3.85
N LEU A 113 3.29 10.30 -4.80
CA LEU A 113 3.31 8.87 -4.49
C LEU A 113 4.57 8.51 -3.70
N ARG A 114 5.73 8.90 -4.22
CA ARG A 114 7.01 8.62 -3.55
C ARG A 114 7.09 9.23 -2.17
N ALA A 115 6.67 10.48 -2.04
CA ALA A 115 6.77 11.20 -0.77
C ALA A 115 5.89 10.54 0.31
N ARG A 116 4.66 10.19 -0.04
CA ARG A 116 3.75 9.56 0.93
C ARG A 116 4.21 8.17 1.32
N VAL A 117 4.61 7.37 0.35
CA VAL A 117 5.11 6.02 0.63
C VAL A 117 6.36 6.08 1.51
N SER A 118 7.32 6.92 1.14
CA SER A 118 8.55 7.05 1.91
C SER A 118 8.30 7.54 3.34
N ALA A 119 7.35 8.46 3.51
CA ALA A 119 7.02 8.97 4.84
C ALA A 119 6.47 7.86 5.74
N HIS A 120 5.57 7.03 5.21
CA HIS A 120 5.01 5.92 5.97
C HIS A 120 6.05 4.84 6.27
N ILE A 121 6.92 4.53 5.32
CA ILE A 121 8.00 3.56 5.53
C ILE A 121 8.96 4.05 6.63
N ARG A 122 9.34 5.33 6.60
CA ARG A 122 10.22 5.89 7.64
C ARG A 122 9.57 5.84 9.02
N ARG A 123 8.29 6.18 9.10
CA ARG A 123 7.56 6.13 10.37
C ARG A 123 7.52 4.72 10.92
N GLU A 124 7.21 3.75 10.08
CA GLU A 124 7.15 2.36 10.45
C GLU A 124 8.51 1.86 10.95
N ASN A 125 9.58 2.22 10.28
CA ASN A 125 10.93 1.83 10.69
C ASN A 125 11.32 2.46 12.02
N ARG A 126 10.93 3.70 12.26
CA ARG A 126 11.20 4.35 13.54
C ARG A 126 10.46 3.69 14.69
N GLU A 127 9.21 3.33 14.49
CA GLU A 127 8.41 2.65 15.50
C GLU A 127 8.99 1.29 15.85
N ARG A 128 9.38 0.52 14.83
CA ARG A 128 10.02 -0.77 15.04
C ARG A 128 11.33 -0.64 15.79
N LYS A 129 12.15 0.31 15.40
CA LYS A 129 13.44 0.55 16.04
C LYS A 129 13.24 0.97 17.51
N HIS A 130 12.24 1.79 17.77
CA HIS A 130 11.92 2.24 19.13
C HIS A 130 11.40 1.11 20.00
N ASN A 131 10.64 0.20 19.43
CA ASN A 131 10.02 -0.92 20.14
C ASN A 131 10.92 -2.15 20.27
N ALA A 132 12.07 -2.15 19.62
CA ALA A 132 12.99 -3.29 19.58
C ALA A 132 13.92 -3.36 20.78
N VAL A 133 13.74 -2.53 21.77
CA VAL A 133 14.59 -2.48 22.95
C VAL A 133 14.26 -3.57 23.93
#